data_8d78c2edde09fa709c358e82d9f3e6b7
#
_entry.id   8d78c2edde09fa709c358e82d9f3e6b7
#
_cell.length_a   1.000
_cell.length_b   1.000
_cell.length_c   1.000
_cell.angle_alpha   90.00
_cell.angle_beta   90.00
_cell.angle_gamma   90.00
#
_symmetry.space_group_name_H-M   'P 1'
#
loop_
_entity.id
_entity.type
_entity.pdbx_description
1 polymer ?
#
loop_
_entity_poly.entity_id
_entity_poly.type
_entity_poly.pdbx_seq_one_letter_code
_entity_poly.pdbx_strand_id
1 'polypeptide(L)'
;MKKKRILITVICLVVIGIVLGVVFTRGGGQETALTTFNVTRGDIVKSVIVDGNLQMPNKAYLSFGITGTVTEVLAEEGNNVTKDQVLARLDAPSLESSLEMAELQVEIAEEQVKAARAQYEIAQDNLDEGVLGVSEDVLELQVDAARAAWETAKLNLEIAKLSLESAELNLEKAEIVAPFDGTIADVSITEGEEISAAALASPAISLVDTSDIEMRGSIDEIDISTVELNQEANIVLDALPDEEIKGRVAFISPIGASLVGVVSYETRITLEKPDARLRDGMTATAEVIIERHDNVLFIPNRALRGTWENPKVLVLIDGQQEEREITLGLTDGTNTEVLSGLEEGEEVVLPATGEQPSFFFTS
;
A
#
# COMPACT_ATOMS: atom_id res chain seq x y z
N MET A 1 -42.09 84.87 -38.71
CA MET A 1 -42.04 83.50 -37.98
C MET A 1 -41.49 82.39 -38.81
N LYS A 2 -41.58 82.38 -40.14
CA LYS A 2 -41.06 81.27 -41.00
C LYS A 2 -39.52 81.14 -41.03
N LYS A 3 -38.74 82.26 -41.01
CA LYS A 3 -37.30 82.23 -41.06
C LYS A 3 -36.59 81.64 -39.80
N LYS A 4 -37.23 81.78 -38.60
CA LYS A 4 -36.67 81.18 -37.35
C LYS A 4 -36.84 79.64 -37.30
N ARG A 5 -37.94 79.16 -37.92
CA ARG A 5 -38.20 77.70 -37.98
C ARG A 5 -37.22 76.97 -38.91
N ILE A 6 -36.85 77.59 -40.07
CA ILE A 6 -35.87 77.04 -41.02
C ILE A 6 -34.49 76.98 -40.41
N LEU A 7 -34.07 78.02 -39.62
CA LEU A 7 -32.80 78.05 -38.93
C LEU A 7 -32.66 76.93 -37.89
N ILE A 8 -33.72 76.68 -37.13
CA ILE A 8 -33.76 75.61 -36.11
C ILE A 8 -33.67 74.20 -36.74
N THR A 9 -34.38 74.00 -37.88
CA THR A 9 -34.30 72.72 -38.60
C THR A 9 -32.93 72.45 -39.21
N VAL A 10 -32.25 73.46 -39.74
CA VAL A 10 -30.88 73.31 -40.25
C VAL A 10 -29.88 73.04 -39.14
N ILE A 11 -30.00 73.69 -38.00
CA ILE A 11 -29.14 73.42 -36.84
C ILE A 11 -29.35 72.00 -36.30
N CYS A 12 -30.60 71.53 -36.22
CA CYS A 12 -30.90 70.15 -35.83
C CYS A 12 -30.31 69.09 -36.78
N LEU A 13 -30.40 69.36 -38.09
CA LEU A 13 -29.79 68.47 -39.11
C LEU A 13 -28.27 68.44 -39.03
N VAL A 14 -27.61 69.56 -38.79
CA VAL A 14 -26.16 69.64 -38.60
C VAL A 14 -25.73 68.92 -37.31
N VAL A 15 -26.50 69.09 -36.20
CA VAL A 15 -26.21 68.37 -34.93
C VAL A 15 -26.41 66.88 -35.10
N ILE A 16 -27.49 66.44 -35.79
CA ILE A 16 -27.71 65.05 -36.10
C ILE A 16 -26.57 64.46 -37.00
N GLY A 17 -26.11 65.22 -38.01
CA GLY A 17 -24.99 64.84 -38.83
C GLY A 17 -23.67 64.72 -38.08
N ILE A 18 -23.41 65.59 -37.11
CA ILE A 18 -22.23 65.53 -36.25
C ILE A 18 -22.33 64.39 -35.28
N VAL A 19 -23.51 64.14 -34.68
CA VAL A 19 -23.73 62.99 -33.78
C VAL A 19 -23.60 61.63 -34.54
N LEU A 20 -24.17 61.55 -35.75
CA LEU A 20 -23.99 60.36 -36.60
C LEU A 20 -22.51 60.19 -37.07
N GLY A 21 -21.81 61.29 -37.38
CA GLY A 21 -20.39 61.24 -37.69
C GLY A 21 -19.51 60.74 -36.53
N VAL A 22 -19.82 61.21 -35.29
CA VAL A 22 -19.11 60.82 -34.09
C VAL A 22 -19.41 59.36 -33.69
N VAL A 23 -20.66 58.89 -33.95
CA VAL A 23 -21.02 57.50 -33.71
C VAL A 23 -20.36 56.56 -34.74
N PHE A 24 -20.22 57.02 -36.02
CA PHE A 24 -19.59 56.23 -37.07
C PHE A 24 -18.06 56.18 -36.95
N THR A 25 -17.42 57.20 -36.33
CA THR A 25 -15.96 57.18 -36.09
C THR A 25 -15.58 56.53 -34.75
N ARG A 26 -16.55 56.19 -33.89
CA ARG A 26 -16.36 55.41 -32.65
C ARG A 26 -16.64 53.93 -32.81
N GLY A 27 -16.85 53.41 -34.01
CA GLY A 27 -16.74 52.02 -34.36
C GLY A 27 -15.26 51.60 -34.41
N GLY A 28 -14.48 51.91 -33.37
CA GLY A 28 -13.18 51.34 -33.15
C GLY A 28 -13.36 49.84 -32.86
N GLY A 29 -12.82 49.00 -33.72
CA GLY A 29 -12.73 47.58 -33.47
C GLY A 29 -12.21 47.40 -32.06
N GLN A 30 -12.90 46.61 -31.26
CA GLN A 30 -12.29 45.98 -30.09
C GLN A 30 -11.11 45.16 -30.65
N GLU A 31 -9.90 45.68 -30.50
CA GLU A 31 -8.72 44.81 -30.53
C GLU A 31 -8.97 43.84 -29.39
N THR A 32 -9.50 42.66 -29.74
CA THR A 32 -9.48 41.51 -28.83
C THR A 32 -8.02 41.29 -28.50
N ALA A 33 -7.62 41.67 -27.29
CA ALA A 33 -6.26 41.40 -26.83
C ALA A 33 -6.00 39.92 -27.03
N LEU A 34 -5.12 39.58 -27.95
CA LEU A 34 -4.72 38.19 -28.17
C LEU A 34 -4.07 37.69 -26.91
N THR A 35 -4.58 36.62 -26.37
CA THR A 35 -3.91 35.93 -25.28
C THR A 35 -2.83 35.07 -25.90
N THR A 36 -1.58 35.28 -25.54
CA THR A 36 -0.43 34.52 -26.04
C THR A 36 0.19 33.70 -24.90
N PHE A 37 0.91 32.66 -25.25
CA PHE A 37 1.75 31.88 -24.37
C PHE A 37 3.17 31.85 -24.97
N ASN A 38 4.15 32.15 -24.13
CA ASN A 38 5.56 32.05 -24.54
C ASN A 38 6.01 30.61 -24.47
N VAL A 39 6.51 30.06 -25.56
CA VAL A 39 7.09 28.71 -25.59
C VAL A 39 8.29 28.66 -24.66
N THR A 40 8.21 27.83 -23.67
CA THR A 40 9.23 27.66 -22.62
C THR A 40 9.64 26.20 -22.50
N ARG A 41 10.76 25.99 -21.81
CA ARG A 41 11.17 24.64 -21.44
C ARG A 41 10.70 24.30 -20.03
N GLY A 42 10.33 23.04 -19.86
CA GLY A 42 9.93 22.48 -18.57
C GLY A 42 9.83 20.97 -18.66
N ASP A 43 9.42 20.38 -17.57
CA ASP A 43 9.22 18.94 -17.49
C ASP A 43 7.77 18.60 -17.85
N ILE A 44 7.57 17.57 -18.66
CA ILE A 44 6.25 16.99 -18.95
C ILE A 44 6.24 15.57 -18.38
N VAL A 45 5.24 15.31 -17.53
CA VAL A 45 5.05 14.02 -16.86
C VAL A 45 3.69 13.47 -17.25
N LYS A 46 3.70 12.33 -17.91
CA LYS A 46 2.48 11.54 -18.11
C LYS A 46 2.29 10.65 -16.92
N SER A 47 1.18 10.78 -16.23
CA SER A 47 0.87 10.05 -15.01
C SER A 47 -0.53 9.49 -15.01
N VAL A 48 -0.76 8.52 -14.14
CA VAL A 48 -2.07 7.96 -13.81
C VAL A 48 -2.37 8.24 -12.34
N ILE A 49 -3.55 8.78 -12.07
CA ILE A 49 -4.01 9.06 -10.71
C ILE A 49 -4.63 7.79 -10.13
N VAL A 50 -4.24 7.47 -8.90
CA VAL A 50 -4.73 6.34 -8.12
C VAL A 50 -5.25 6.86 -6.81
N ASP A 51 -6.56 6.81 -6.62
CA ASP A 51 -7.18 7.15 -5.35
C ASP A 51 -7.30 5.91 -4.47
N GLY A 52 -7.04 6.09 -3.18
CA GLY A 52 -7.04 4.98 -2.24
C GLY A 52 -6.83 5.41 -0.80
N ASN A 53 -6.35 4.46 -0.01
CA ASN A 53 -6.06 4.69 1.40
C ASN A 53 -4.81 3.94 1.83
N LEU A 54 -4.16 4.45 2.87
CA LEU A 54 -3.05 3.75 3.51
C LEU A 54 -3.58 2.52 4.24
N GLN A 55 -2.82 1.45 4.18
CA GLN A 55 -3.05 0.24 4.94
C GLN A 55 -1.76 -0.28 5.55
N MET A 56 -1.88 -0.77 6.76
CA MET A 56 -0.85 -1.55 7.42
C MET A 56 -1.21 -3.01 7.24
N PRO A 57 -0.54 -3.76 6.33
CA PRO A 57 -0.95 -5.11 5.95
C PRO A 57 -0.77 -6.12 7.09
N ASN A 58 0.24 -5.92 7.93
CA ASN A 58 0.59 -6.82 9.02
C ASN A 58 -0.18 -6.42 10.29
N LYS A 59 -1.31 -7.11 10.54
CA LYS A 59 -2.13 -6.97 11.74
C LYS A 59 -2.34 -8.33 12.38
N ALA A 60 -2.23 -8.41 13.69
CA ALA A 60 -2.56 -9.60 14.45
C ALA A 60 -3.67 -9.29 15.46
N TYR A 61 -4.72 -10.10 15.40
CA TYR A 61 -5.81 -10.08 16.35
C TYR A 61 -5.60 -11.26 17.30
N LEU A 62 -5.08 -10.96 18.48
CA LEU A 62 -4.61 -11.96 19.44
C LEU A 62 -5.69 -12.26 20.46
N SER A 63 -5.88 -13.54 20.77
CA SER A 63 -6.78 -14.01 21.80
C SER A 63 -6.16 -15.17 22.56
N PHE A 64 -6.61 -15.44 23.77
CA PHE A 64 -6.21 -16.65 24.50
C PHE A 64 -6.70 -17.90 23.77
N GLY A 65 -5.96 -19.00 23.91
CA GLY A 65 -6.37 -20.30 23.35
C GLY A 65 -7.24 -21.15 24.27
N ILE A 66 -7.42 -20.71 25.51
CA ILE A 66 -8.19 -21.38 26.56
C ILE A 66 -8.99 -20.40 27.41
N THR A 67 -9.96 -20.91 28.17
CA THR A 67 -10.72 -20.15 29.17
C THR A 67 -9.95 -20.05 30.48
N GLY A 68 -10.14 -18.96 31.24
CA GLY A 68 -9.47 -18.73 32.51
C GLY A 68 -9.66 -17.31 33.00
N THR A 69 -9.04 -16.96 34.13
CA THR A 69 -9.05 -15.61 34.67
C THR A 69 -7.75 -14.90 34.28
N VAL A 70 -7.84 -13.68 33.80
CA VAL A 70 -6.65 -12.85 33.45
C VAL A 70 -5.91 -12.47 34.72
N THR A 71 -4.64 -12.90 34.85
CA THR A 71 -3.77 -12.54 35.98
C THR A 71 -2.99 -11.27 35.74
N GLU A 72 -2.47 -11.08 34.53
CA GLU A 72 -1.64 -9.94 34.15
C GLU A 72 -1.99 -9.45 32.75
N VAL A 73 -2.01 -8.13 32.58
CA VAL A 73 -2.05 -7.44 31.27
C VAL A 73 -0.84 -6.53 31.19
N LEU A 74 0.16 -6.95 30.44
CA LEU A 74 1.44 -6.26 30.24
C LEU A 74 1.42 -5.33 29.03
N ALA A 75 0.41 -5.47 28.17
CA ALA A 75 0.20 -4.65 27.00
C ALA A 75 -0.54 -3.37 27.36
N GLU A 76 -0.09 -2.24 26.85
CA GLU A 76 -0.77 -0.95 26.92
C GLU A 76 -0.96 -0.39 25.50
N GLU A 77 -2.11 0.21 25.23
CA GLU A 77 -2.41 0.84 23.93
C GLU A 77 -1.36 1.89 23.58
N GLY A 78 -0.88 1.85 22.35
CA GLY A 78 0.13 2.75 21.81
C GLY A 78 1.59 2.38 22.14
N ASN A 79 1.84 1.36 22.98
CA ASN A 79 3.19 0.90 23.29
C ASN A 79 3.74 0.00 22.18
N ASN A 80 5.04 0.11 21.93
CA ASN A 80 5.76 -0.78 21.03
C ASN A 80 6.18 -2.05 21.77
N VAL A 81 6.01 -3.18 21.11
CA VAL A 81 6.37 -4.51 21.59
C VAL A 81 7.26 -5.23 20.59
N THR A 82 8.08 -6.14 21.09
CA THR A 82 8.96 -6.98 20.27
C THR A 82 8.34 -8.36 20.08
N LYS A 83 8.74 -9.02 19.00
CA LYS A 83 8.34 -10.42 18.75
C LYS A 83 8.64 -11.30 19.96
N ASP A 84 7.74 -12.26 20.22
CA ASP A 84 7.78 -13.21 21.34
C ASP A 84 7.66 -12.56 22.74
N GLN A 85 7.35 -11.25 22.82
CA GLN A 85 7.05 -10.58 24.08
C GLN A 85 5.67 -11.01 24.59
N VAL A 86 5.60 -11.38 25.88
CA VAL A 86 4.32 -11.72 26.56
C VAL A 86 3.54 -10.44 26.78
N LEU A 87 2.28 -10.45 26.37
CA LEU A 87 1.34 -9.32 26.43
C LEU A 87 0.27 -9.48 27.51
N ALA A 88 -0.16 -10.70 27.76
CA ALA A 88 -1.13 -11.02 28.82
C ALA A 88 -1.03 -12.49 29.24
N ARG A 89 -1.47 -12.81 30.46
CA ARG A 89 -1.49 -14.16 31.05
C ARG A 89 -2.81 -14.48 31.71
N LEU A 90 -3.20 -15.78 31.62
CA LEU A 90 -4.28 -16.35 32.39
C LEU A 90 -3.72 -17.06 33.63
N ASP A 91 -4.54 -17.14 34.68
CA ASP A 91 -4.32 -18.03 35.80
C ASP A 91 -4.51 -19.49 35.35
N ALA A 92 -3.43 -20.24 35.32
CA ALA A 92 -3.42 -21.60 34.77
C ALA A 92 -2.68 -22.63 35.66
N PRO A 93 -2.90 -22.65 37.01
CA PRO A 93 -2.13 -23.50 37.93
C PRO A 93 -2.28 -24.99 37.62
N SER A 94 -3.40 -25.40 37.02
CA SER A 94 -3.60 -26.80 36.59
C SER A 94 -2.73 -27.16 35.37
N LEU A 95 -2.44 -26.23 34.49
CA LEU A 95 -1.56 -26.44 33.33
C LEU A 95 -0.08 -26.43 33.74
N GLU A 96 0.30 -25.53 34.66
CA GLU A 96 1.63 -25.54 35.29
C GLU A 96 1.93 -26.86 35.98
N SER A 97 0.97 -27.37 36.79
CA SER A 97 1.11 -28.66 37.42
C SER A 97 1.17 -29.83 36.43
N SER A 98 0.45 -29.72 35.29
CA SER A 98 0.50 -30.71 34.21
C SER A 98 1.84 -30.71 33.50
N LEU A 99 2.43 -29.53 33.29
CA LEU A 99 3.77 -29.39 32.74
C LEU A 99 4.81 -30.03 33.65
N GLU A 100 4.81 -29.71 34.98
CA GLU A 100 5.73 -30.28 35.96
C GLU A 100 5.62 -31.82 36.00
N MET A 101 4.40 -32.37 35.94
CA MET A 101 4.19 -33.84 35.89
C MET A 101 4.78 -34.43 34.61
N ALA A 102 4.62 -33.78 33.46
CA ALA A 102 5.16 -34.26 32.18
C ALA A 102 6.69 -34.21 32.15
N GLU A 103 7.32 -33.16 32.72
CA GLU A 103 8.77 -33.05 32.89
C GLU A 103 9.32 -34.20 33.73
N LEU A 104 8.70 -34.47 34.91
CA LEU A 104 9.08 -35.60 35.78
C LEU A 104 8.93 -36.94 35.05
N GLN A 105 7.90 -37.09 34.19
CA GLN A 105 7.70 -38.33 33.44
C GLN A 105 8.80 -38.55 32.39
N VAL A 106 9.28 -37.50 31.77
CA VAL A 106 10.46 -37.58 30.85
C VAL A 106 11.71 -37.97 31.64
N GLU A 107 11.98 -37.37 32.82
CA GLU A 107 13.11 -37.72 33.66
C GLU A 107 13.10 -39.20 34.08
N ILE A 108 11.93 -39.71 34.51
CA ILE A 108 11.74 -41.14 34.86
C ILE A 108 12.02 -42.03 33.66
N ALA A 109 11.49 -41.68 32.46
CA ALA A 109 11.68 -42.46 31.27
C ALA A 109 13.15 -42.47 30.79
N GLU A 110 13.89 -41.37 30.96
CA GLU A 110 15.33 -41.30 30.67
C GLU A 110 16.14 -42.25 31.58
N GLU A 111 15.84 -42.30 32.87
CA GLU A 111 16.48 -43.20 33.81
C GLU A 111 16.15 -44.66 33.47
N GLN A 112 14.92 -44.98 33.02
CA GLN A 112 14.55 -46.30 32.55
C GLN A 112 15.35 -46.71 31.29
N VAL A 113 15.55 -45.80 30.35
CA VAL A 113 16.40 -46.07 29.16
C VAL A 113 17.82 -46.37 29.59
N LYS A 114 18.42 -45.60 30.51
CA LYS A 114 19.76 -45.85 31.03
C LYS A 114 19.87 -47.22 31.70
N ALA A 115 18.89 -47.58 32.54
CA ALA A 115 18.86 -48.86 33.22
C ALA A 115 18.71 -50.03 32.24
N ALA A 116 17.79 -49.94 31.29
CA ALA A 116 17.57 -50.96 30.26
C ALA A 116 18.80 -51.14 29.32
N ARG A 117 19.48 -50.04 28.99
CA ARG A 117 20.70 -50.06 28.24
C ARG A 117 21.84 -50.80 28.98
N ALA A 118 22.02 -50.49 30.27
CA ALA A 118 23.01 -51.17 31.10
C ALA A 118 22.75 -52.69 31.16
N GLN A 119 21.47 -53.11 31.28
CA GLN A 119 21.11 -54.53 31.23
C GLN A 119 21.44 -55.18 29.89
N TYR A 120 21.20 -54.47 28.79
CA TYR A 120 21.54 -54.96 27.47
C TYR A 120 23.09 -55.10 27.29
N GLU A 121 23.89 -54.13 27.74
CA GLU A 121 25.35 -54.19 27.72
C GLU A 121 25.86 -55.38 28.57
N ILE A 122 25.33 -55.63 29.77
CA ILE A 122 25.69 -56.80 30.62
C ILE A 122 25.32 -58.12 29.92
N ALA A 123 24.14 -58.19 29.27
CA ALA A 123 23.73 -59.41 28.56
C ALA A 123 24.66 -59.67 27.37
N GLN A 124 25.11 -58.66 26.66
CA GLN A 124 26.09 -58.76 25.55
C GLN A 124 27.46 -59.23 26.07
N ASP A 125 28.00 -58.64 27.12
CA ASP A 125 29.25 -59.03 27.74
C ASP A 125 29.22 -60.53 28.18
N ASN A 126 28.07 -60.97 28.79
CA ASN A 126 27.87 -62.36 29.18
C ASN A 126 27.86 -63.31 27.97
N LEU A 127 27.33 -62.89 26.81
CA LEU A 127 27.37 -63.69 25.59
C LEU A 127 28.80 -63.78 25.03
N ASP A 128 29.51 -62.64 24.99
CA ASP A 128 30.87 -62.56 24.44
C ASP A 128 31.91 -63.31 25.30
N GLU A 129 31.79 -63.23 26.62
CA GLU A 129 32.69 -63.94 27.56
C GLU A 129 32.32 -65.40 27.78
N GLY A 130 31.08 -65.76 27.56
CA GLY A 130 30.50 -67.06 27.90
C GLY A 130 30.33 -67.28 29.39
N VAL A 131 29.21 -67.85 29.81
CA VAL A 131 28.92 -68.13 31.21
C VAL A 131 28.97 -69.62 31.47
N LEU A 132 29.81 -70.09 32.42
CA LEU A 132 29.98 -71.48 32.75
C LEU A 132 28.61 -72.14 33.09
N GLY A 133 28.25 -73.19 32.32
CA GLY A 133 27.03 -73.94 32.55
C GLY A 133 25.76 -73.42 31.87
N VAL A 134 25.88 -72.34 31.06
CA VAL A 134 24.78 -71.80 30.27
C VAL A 134 25.08 -72.00 28.77
N SER A 135 24.12 -72.50 27.98
CA SER A 135 24.28 -72.66 26.55
C SER A 135 24.23 -71.30 25.84
N GLU A 136 24.91 -71.18 24.71
CA GLU A 136 24.96 -69.96 23.84
C GLU A 136 23.56 -69.52 23.42
N ASP A 137 22.66 -70.47 23.02
CA ASP A 137 21.25 -70.17 22.65
C ASP A 137 20.48 -69.45 23.78
N VAL A 138 20.78 -69.76 25.06
CA VAL A 138 20.14 -69.11 26.20
C VAL A 138 20.70 -67.70 26.41
N LEU A 139 22.00 -67.51 26.20
CA LEU A 139 22.64 -66.19 26.28
C LEU A 139 22.18 -65.28 25.12
N GLU A 140 22.06 -65.77 23.90
CA GLU A 140 21.45 -65.03 22.78
C GLU A 140 20.01 -64.59 23.10
N LEU A 141 19.19 -65.50 23.64
CA LEU A 141 17.81 -65.16 24.05
C LEU A 141 17.76 -64.06 25.12
N GLN A 142 18.74 -64.05 26.06
CA GLN A 142 18.86 -63.00 27.06
C GLN A 142 19.24 -61.67 26.45
N VAL A 143 20.17 -61.62 25.48
CA VAL A 143 20.51 -60.42 24.74
C VAL A 143 19.31 -59.89 23.98
N ASP A 144 18.57 -60.73 23.26
CA ASP A 144 17.36 -60.33 22.54
C ASP A 144 16.28 -59.77 23.45
N ALA A 145 16.07 -60.42 24.62
CA ALA A 145 15.11 -59.93 25.62
C ALA A 145 15.53 -58.56 26.20
N ALA A 146 16.81 -58.37 26.53
CA ALA A 146 17.33 -57.12 27.06
C ALA A 146 17.31 -56.02 25.98
N ARG A 147 17.58 -56.33 24.73
CA ARG A 147 17.44 -55.42 23.60
C ARG A 147 16.00 -54.96 23.42
N ALA A 148 15.04 -55.89 23.45
CA ALA A 148 13.62 -55.57 23.35
C ALA A 148 13.14 -54.66 24.52
N ALA A 149 13.68 -54.93 25.73
CA ALA A 149 13.40 -54.06 26.88
C ALA A 149 13.97 -52.64 26.69
N TRP A 150 15.20 -52.55 26.16
CA TRP A 150 15.82 -51.23 25.86
C TRP A 150 15.04 -50.49 24.76
N GLU A 151 14.65 -51.15 23.67
CA GLU A 151 13.83 -50.55 22.63
C GLU A 151 12.47 -50.08 23.16
N THR A 152 11.85 -50.88 24.05
CA THR A 152 10.60 -50.48 24.72
C THR A 152 10.78 -49.27 25.62
N ALA A 153 11.89 -49.20 26.36
CA ALA A 153 12.20 -48.02 27.18
C ALA A 153 12.39 -46.76 26.35
N LYS A 154 13.04 -46.84 25.16
CA LYS A 154 13.17 -45.73 24.21
C LYS A 154 11.80 -45.23 23.71
N LEU A 155 10.89 -46.17 23.37
CA LEU A 155 9.54 -45.79 22.91
C LEU A 155 8.76 -45.10 24.02
N ASN A 156 8.91 -45.60 25.30
CA ASN A 156 8.29 -44.92 26.45
C ASN A 156 8.83 -43.49 26.66
N LEU A 157 10.13 -43.28 26.46
CA LEU A 157 10.74 -41.95 26.49
C LEU A 157 10.17 -41.05 25.39
N GLU A 158 9.99 -41.55 24.18
CA GLU A 158 9.35 -40.83 23.08
C GLU A 158 7.92 -40.39 23.44
N ILE A 159 7.13 -41.30 24.00
CA ILE A 159 5.77 -41.01 24.47
C ILE A 159 5.78 -39.96 25.57
N ALA A 160 6.72 -40.03 26.52
CA ALA A 160 6.85 -39.02 27.57
C ALA A 160 7.20 -37.65 27.03
N LYS A 161 8.10 -37.57 26.03
CA LYS A 161 8.45 -36.31 25.35
C LYS A 161 7.28 -35.72 24.59
N LEU A 162 6.48 -36.50 23.89
CA LEU A 162 5.26 -36.03 23.23
C LEU A 162 4.22 -35.53 24.26
N SER A 163 4.16 -36.13 25.45
CA SER A 163 3.31 -35.64 26.54
C SER A 163 3.77 -34.31 27.11
N LEU A 164 5.09 -34.12 27.23
CA LEU A 164 5.71 -32.83 27.62
C LEU A 164 5.39 -31.75 26.62
N GLU A 165 5.64 -31.99 25.33
CA GLU A 165 5.33 -31.06 24.24
C GLU A 165 3.86 -30.64 24.25
N SER A 166 2.94 -31.61 24.50
CA SER A 166 1.51 -31.31 24.62
C SER A 166 1.19 -30.42 25.83
N ALA A 167 1.89 -30.63 26.97
CA ALA A 167 1.70 -29.79 28.14
C ALA A 167 2.24 -28.37 27.95
N GLU A 168 3.39 -28.23 27.32
CA GLU A 168 3.98 -26.94 26.93
C GLU A 168 3.03 -26.15 26.00
N LEU A 169 2.56 -26.77 24.90
CA LEU A 169 1.61 -26.16 23.97
C LEU A 169 0.27 -25.76 24.63
N ASN A 170 -0.15 -26.47 25.67
CA ASN A 170 -1.35 -26.09 26.40
C ASN A 170 -1.09 -24.92 27.35
N LEU A 171 0.09 -24.82 27.94
CA LEU A 171 0.48 -23.65 28.74
C LEU A 171 0.63 -22.41 27.89
N GLU A 172 1.25 -22.53 26.69
CA GLU A 172 1.34 -21.42 25.72
C GLU A 172 -0.03 -20.81 25.38
N LYS A 173 -1.09 -21.62 25.34
CA LYS A 173 -2.46 -21.11 25.10
C LYS A 173 -3.01 -20.23 26.24
N ALA A 174 -2.39 -20.28 27.41
CA ALA A 174 -2.70 -19.40 28.54
C ALA A 174 -2.00 -18.05 28.46
N GLU A 175 -1.08 -17.85 27.49
CA GLU A 175 -0.38 -16.60 27.26
C GLU A 175 -0.76 -16.00 25.91
N ILE A 176 -0.80 -14.68 25.82
CA ILE A 176 -0.81 -13.95 24.56
C ILE A 176 0.59 -13.39 24.34
N VAL A 177 1.21 -13.78 23.23
CA VAL A 177 2.55 -13.30 22.83
C VAL A 177 2.49 -12.54 21.51
N ALA A 178 3.37 -11.56 21.32
CA ALA A 178 3.46 -10.81 20.09
C ALA A 178 4.10 -11.67 18.97
N PRO A 179 3.43 -11.91 17.83
CA PRO A 179 3.98 -12.71 16.74
C PRO A 179 5.05 -11.98 15.90
N PHE A 180 5.12 -10.66 16.01
CA PHE A 180 6.08 -9.77 15.33
C PHE A 180 6.26 -8.47 16.11
N ASP A 181 7.28 -7.70 15.75
CA ASP A 181 7.52 -6.36 16.30
C ASP A 181 6.44 -5.38 15.83
N GLY A 182 5.81 -4.65 16.74
CA GLY A 182 4.72 -3.74 16.35
C GLY A 182 4.25 -2.84 17.49
N THR A 183 3.15 -2.14 17.23
CA THR A 183 2.50 -1.26 18.19
C THR A 183 1.15 -1.86 18.58
N ILE A 184 0.84 -1.84 19.87
CA ILE A 184 -0.46 -2.26 20.40
C ILE A 184 -1.51 -1.22 19.96
N ALA A 185 -2.48 -1.67 19.17
CA ALA A 185 -3.55 -0.81 18.66
C ALA A 185 -4.77 -0.77 19.61
N ASP A 186 -5.05 -1.87 20.29
CA ASP A 186 -6.22 -2.00 21.18
C ASP A 186 -5.98 -3.10 22.21
N VAL A 187 -6.46 -2.89 23.42
CA VAL A 187 -6.46 -3.88 24.53
C VAL A 187 -7.87 -3.96 25.09
N SER A 188 -8.58 -5.03 24.74
CA SER A 188 -10.00 -5.24 25.09
C SER A 188 -10.21 -6.07 26.35
N ILE A 189 -9.15 -6.38 27.13
CA ILE A 189 -9.18 -7.21 28.34
C ILE A 189 -8.63 -6.46 29.54
N THR A 190 -9.04 -6.87 30.73
CA THR A 190 -8.58 -6.30 32.00
C THR A 190 -8.13 -7.39 32.98
N GLU A 191 -7.22 -7.04 33.92
CA GLU A 191 -6.82 -7.94 34.99
C GLU A 191 -8.01 -8.33 35.86
N GLY A 192 -8.11 -9.62 36.22
CA GLY A 192 -9.23 -10.18 36.97
C GLY A 192 -10.44 -10.54 36.13
N GLU A 193 -10.44 -10.28 34.83
CA GLU A 193 -11.54 -10.66 33.94
C GLU A 193 -11.57 -12.17 33.68
N GLU A 194 -12.78 -12.76 33.65
CA GLU A 194 -12.99 -14.17 33.33
C GLU A 194 -13.21 -14.35 31.82
N ILE A 195 -12.25 -14.97 31.15
CA ILE A 195 -12.33 -15.30 29.72
C ILE A 195 -13.19 -16.55 29.53
N SER A 196 -14.39 -16.34 29.06
CA SER A 196 -15.34 -17.42 28.74
C SER A 196 -15.09 -17.99 27.33
N ALA A 197 -15.71 -19.16 27.05
CA ALA A 197 -15.63 -19.76 25.70
C ALA A 197 -16.17 -18.84 24.57
N ALA A 198 -17.11 -17.95 24.89
CA ALA A 198 -17.61 -16.96 23.93
C ALA A 198 -16.59 -15.82 23.70
N ALA A 199 -15.83 -15.42 24.71
CA ALA A 199 -14.82 -14.38 24.64
C ALA A 199 -13.60 -14.82 23.82
N LEU A 200 -13.31 -16.11 23.72
CA LEU A 200 -12.21 -16.62 22.86
C LEU A 200 -12.38 -16.31 21.38
N ALA A 201 -13.62 -16.04 20.93
CA ALA A 201 -13.89 -15.67 19.53
C ALA A 201 -13.63 -14.18 19.24
N SER A 202 -13.40 -13.36 20.26
CA SER A 202 -13.13 -11.93 20.14
C SER A 202 -11.65 -11.66 20.37
N PRO A 203 -11.05 -10.72 19.63
CA PRO A 203 -9.68 -10.31 19.90
C PRO A 203 -9.55 -9.69 21.30
N ALA A 204 -8.55 -10.14 22.05
CA ALA A 204 -8.19 -9.59 23.34
C ALA A 204 -7.20 -8.41 23.18
N ILE A 205 -6.27 -8.55 22.25
CA ILE A 205 -5.24 -7.55 21.93
C ILE A 205 -5.10 -7.45 20.41
N SER A 206 -5.05 -6.24 19.91
CA SER A 206 -4.77 -5.96 18.49
C SER A 206 -3.36 -5.39 18.34
N LEU A 207 -2.52 -6.05 17.54
CA LEU A 207 -1.15 -5.64 17.24
C LEU A 207 -1.04 -5.25 15.78
N VAL A 208 -0.33 -4.15 15.48
CA VAL A 208 -0.13 -3.63 14.13
C VAL A 208 1.35 -3.36 13.90
N ASP A 209 1.89 -3.83 12.79
CA ASP A 209 3.21 -3.45 12.32
C ASP A 209 3.13 -2.08 11.65
N THR A 210 3.71 -1.08 12.29
CA THR A 210 3.74 0.30 11.79
C THR A 210 4.92 0.58 10.87
N SER A 211 5.82 -0.37 10.67
CA SER A 211 6.98 -0.24 9.79
C SER A 211 6.66 -0.56 8.33
N ASP A 212 5.63 -1.36 8.09
CA ASP A 212 5.18 -1.78 6.77
C ASP A 212 3.84 -1.10 6.45
N ILE A 213 3.91 -0.04 5.67
CA ILE A 213 2.73 0.75 5.25
C ILE A 213 2.70 0.75 3.74
N GLU A 214 1.56 0.37 3.18
CA GLU A 214 1.29 0.44 1.75
C GLU A 214 0.05 1.30 1.47
N MET A 215 0.02 1.95 0.33
CA MET A 215 -1.20 2.54 -0.20
C MET A 215 -1.92 1.49 -1.04
N ARG A 216 -3.20 1.27 -0.78
CA ARG A 216 -4.10 0.49 -1.63
C ARG A 216 -5.07 1.40 -2.32
N GLY A 217 -5.04 1.37 -3.64
CA GLY A 217 -5.93 2.13 -4.48
C GLY A 217 -6.45 1.30 -5.66
N SER A 218 -7.21 1.95 -6.53
CA SER A 218 -7.73 1.31 -7.73
C SER A 218 -7.42 2.14 -8.97
N ILE A 219 -7.09 1.47 -10.07
CA ILE A 219 -6.83 2.05 -11.38
C ILE A 219 -7.93 1.60 -12.32
N ASP A 220 -8.45 2.51 -13.14
CA ASP A 220 -9.48 2.21 -14.13
C ASP A 220 -8.93 1.32 -15.27
N GLU A 221 -9.83 0.54 -15.89
CA GLU A 221 -9.50 -0.37 -17.01
C GLU A 221 -8.82 0.36 -18.18
N ILE A 222 -9.12 1.64 -18.36
CA ILE A 222 -8.58 2.45 -19.47
C ILE A 222 -7.08 2.69 -19.28
N ASP A 223 -6.63 2.89 -18.03
CA ASP A 223 -5.26 3.31 -17.68
C ASP A 223 -4.37 2.13 -17.27
N ILE A 224 -4.95 1.01 -16.82
CA ILE A 224 -4.21 -0.12 -16.28
C ILE A 224 -3.17 -0.69 -17.24
N SER A 225 -3.42 -0.62 -18.55
CA SER A 225 -2.51 -1.12 -19.57
C SER A 225 -1.20 -0.34 -19.68
N THR A 226 -1.15 0.87 -19.11
CA THR A 226 0.02 1.75 -19.12
C THR A 226 0.84 1.70 -17.82
N VAL A 227 0.28 1.07 -16.79
CA VAL A 227 0.93 0.97 -15.47
C VAL A 227 1.70 -0.34 -15.35
N GLU A 228 2.95 -0.25 -14.91
CA GLU A 228 3.84 -1.38 -14.74
C GLU A 228 4.37 -1.47 -13.29
N LEU A 229 4.81 -2.66 -12.90
CA LEU A 229 5.45 -2.87 -11.60
C LEU A 229 6.75 -2.06 -11.48
N ASN A 230 7.05 -1.57 -10.28
CA ASN A 230 8.20 -0.73 -9.92
C ASN A 230 8.20 0.69 -10.49
N GLN A 231 7.14 1.14 -11.16
CA GLN A 231 7.00 2.56 -11.52
C GLN A 231 6.98 3.42 -10.27
N GLU A 232 7.60 4.60 -10.38
CA GLU A 232 7.59 5.60 -9.31
C GLU A 232 6.20 6.21 -9.15
N ALA A 233 5.84 6.48 -7.92
CA ALA A 233 4.60 7.14 -7.58
C ALA A 233 4.85 8.23 -6.54
N ASN A 234 4.21 9.37 -6.72
CA ASN A 234 4.17 10.45 -5.76
C ASN A 234 2.84 10.38 -5.01
N ILE A 235 2.89 10.22 -3.71
CA ILE A 235 1.72 10.02 -2.86
C ILE A 235 1.49 11.27 -2.03
N VAL A 236 0.29 11.81 -2.09
CA VAL A 236 -0.18 12.93 -1.27
C VAL A 236 -1.32 12.43 -0.39
N LEU A 237 -1.24 12.75 0.89
CA LEU A 237 -2.26 12.41 1.87
C LEU A 237 -3.18 13.61 2.13
N ASP A 238 -4.48 13.38 2.23
CA ASP A 238 -5.43 14.44 2.59
C ASP A 238 -5.12 15.09 3.95
N ALA A 239 -4.53 14.29 4.86
CA ALA A 239 -4.12 14.75 6.18
C ALA A 239 -2.81 15.57 6.18
N LEU A 240 -1.99 15.47 5.13
CA LEU A 240 -0.67 16.10 4.98
C LEU A 240 -0.49 16.62 3.54
N PRO A 241 -1.31 17.61 3.11
CA PRO A 241 -1.37 18.04 1.70
C PRO A 241 -0.09 18.72 1.18
N ASP A 242 0.75 19.23 2.08
CA ASP A 242 2.00 19.90 1.72
C ASP A 242 3.21 18.92 1.67
N GLU A 243 2.99 17.66 1.95
CA GLU A 243 4.04 16.64 1.98
C GLU A 243 3.81 15.58 0.90
N GLU A 244 4.79 15.43 0.02
CA GLU A 244 4.81 14.41 -1.02
C GLU A 244 5.66 13.22 -0.56
N ILE A 245 5.06 12.05 -0.52
CA ILE A 245 5.73 10.81 -0.13
C ILE A 245 6.01 9.99 -1.38
N LYS A 246 7.27 9.58 -1.56
CA LYS A 246 7.65 8.72 -2.68
C LYS A 246 7.29 7.28 -2.41
N GLY A 247 6.84 6.61 -3.46
CA GLY A 247 6.51 5.20 -3.43
C GLY A 247 6.77 4.51 -4.76
N ARG A 248 6.48 3.22 -4.80
CA ARG A 248 6.60 2.40 -6.02
C ARG A 248 5.44 1.43 -6.12
N VAL A 249 4.98 1.22 -7.35
CA VAL A 249 3.96 0.20 -7.65
C VAL A 249 4.53 -1.18 -7.34
N ALA A 250 4.01 -1.82 -6.29
CA ALA A 250 4.45 -3.12 -5.81
C ALA A 250 3.60 -4.28 -6.35
N PHE A 251 2.32 -4.03 -6.59
CA PHE A 251 1.39 -5.05 -7.05
C PHE A 251 0.27 -4.44 -7.87
N ILE A 252 -0.15 -5.17 -8.90
CA ILE A 252 -1.33 -4.87 -9.72
C ILE A 252 -2.16 -6.15 -9.75
N SER A 253 -3.42 -6.06 -9.35
CA SER A 253 -4.33 -7.22 -9.34
C SER A 253 -4.56 -7.73 -10.78
N PRO A 254 -4.42 -9.03 -11.04
CA PRO A 254 -4.80 -9.61 -12.31
C PRO A 254 -6.32 -9.77 -12.48
N ILE A 255 -7.09 -9.45 -11.43
CA ILE A 255 -8.55 -9.59 -11.40
C ILE A 255 -9.15 -8.20 -11.22
N GLY A 256 -9.92 -7.75 -12.21
CA GLY A 256 -10.67 -6.51 -12.12
C GLY A 256 -11.90 -6.67 -11.23
N ALA A 257 -12.21 -5.64 -10.47
CA ALA A 257 -13.46 -5.52 -9.72
C ALA A 257 -14.39 -4.56 -10.45
N SER A 258 -15.68 -4.95 -10.61
CA SER A 258 -16.67 -4.07 -11.21
C SER A 258 -17.59 -3.50 -10.13
N LEU A 259 -17.60 -2.19 -10.01
CA LEU A 259 -18.50 -1.45 -9.13
C LEU A 259 -19.36 -0.51 -9.98
N VAL A 260 -20.70 -0.68 -9.95
CA VAL A 260 -21.66 0.18 -10.69
C VAL A 260 -21.32 0.33 -12.18
N GLY A 261 -20.75 -0.73 -12.81
CA GLY A 261 -20.45 -0.74 -14.25
C GLY A 261 -19.10 -0.16 -14.65
N VAL A 262 -18.30 0.32 -13.68
CA VAL A 262 -16.90 0.70 -13.88
C VAL A 262 -16.02 -0.47 -13.45
N VAL A 263 -15.08 -0.86 -14.32
CA VAL A 263 -14.08 -1.90 -14.03
C VAL A 263 -12.81 -1.22 -13.56
N SER A 264 -12.32 -1.63 -12.40
CA SER A 264 -11.05 -1.13 -11.85
C SER A 264 -10.20 -2.28 -11.31
N TYR A 265 -8.91 -2.04 -11.20
CA TYR A 265 -7.92 -3.01 -10.74
C TYR A 265 -7.25 -2.51 -9.47
N GLU A 266 -7.28 -3.34 -8.43
CA GLU A 266 -6.58 -3.03 -7.18
C GLU A 266 -5.08 -2.93 -7.44
N THR A 267 -4.50 -1.84 -6.95
CA THR A 267 -3.06 -1.57 -7.05
C THR A 267 -2.51 -1.25 -5.67
N ARG A 268 -1.33 -1.80 -5.36
CA ARG A 268 -0.61 -1.51 -4.12
C ARG A 268 0.68 -0.78 -4.42
N ILE A 269 0.90 0.27 -3.66
CA ILE A 269 2.07 1.16 -3.78
C ILE A 269 2.77 1.16 -2.42
N THR A 270 4.03 0.69 -2.38
CA THR A 270 4.85 0.75 -1.19
C THR A 270 5.45 2.13 -1.00
N LEU A 271 5.50 2.63 0.23
CA LEU A 271 6.10 3.90 0.59
C LEU A 271 7.61 3.71 0.84
N GLU A 272 8.46 4.60 0.29
CA GLU A 272 9.93 4.50 0.48
C GLU A 272 10.38 4.84 1.92
N LYS A 273 9.66 5.70 2.60
CA LYS A 273 9.97 6.14 3.96
C LYS A 273 8.68 6.31 4.75
N PRO A 274 8.25 5.28 5.49
CA PRO A 274 7.11 5.42 6.38
C PRO A 274 7.41 6.45 7.48
N ASP A 275 6.46 7.35 7.73
CA ASP A 275 6.51 8.37 8.77
C ASP A 275 5.65 7.92 9.97
N ALA A 276 6.12 8.17 11.18
CA ALA A 276 5.39 7.83 12.41
C ALA A 276 4.01 8.52 12.56
N ARG A 277 3.74 9.55 11.77
CA ARG A 277 2.43 10.24 11.72
C ARG A 277 1.38 9.51 10.87
N LEU A 278 1.82 8.58 10.03
CA LEU A 278 0.92 7.81 9.16
C LEU A 278 0.04 6.88 9.97
N ARG A 279 -1.20 6.75 9.56
CA ARG A 279 -2.19 5.88 10.21
C ARG A 279 -2.89 5.02 9.18
N ASP A 280 -3.27 3.84 9.58
CA ASP A 280 -4.14 2.96 8.82
C ASP A 280 -5.46 3.66 8.48
N GLY A 281 -5.91 3.53 7.23
CA GLY A 281 -7.15 4.13 6.74
C GLY A 281 -7.06 5.59 6.30
N MET A 282 -5.89 6.25 6.40
CA MET A 282 -5.74 7.62 5.86
C MET A 282 -5.96 7.62 4.35
N THR A 283 -6.78 8.57 3.87
CA THR A 283 -7.01 8.78 2.43
C THR A 283 -5.76 9.34 1.78
N ALA A 284 -5.44 8.80 0.61
CA ALA A 284 -4.28 9.14 -0.18
C ALA A 284 -4.59 9.14 -1.67
N THR A 285 -3.96 10.05 -2.41
CA THR A 285 -3.93 10.05 -3.87
C THR A 285 -2.49 9.85 -4.32
N ALA A 286 -2.26 8.88 -5.19
CA ALA A 286 -0.95 8.63 -5.78
C ALA A 286 -0.95 9.02 -7.26
N GLU A 287 0.08 9.71 -7.68
CA GLU A 287 0.39 10.00 -9.05
C GLU A 287 1.46 9.02 -9.54
N VAL A 288 1.05 7.97 -10.27
CA VAL A 288 1.97 6.96 -10.84
C VAL A 288 2.58 7.50 -12.12
N ILE A 289 3.89 7.64 -12.14
CA ILE A 289 4.64 8.21 -13.27
C ILE A 289 4.80 7.14 -14.35
N ILE A 290 4.17 7.38 -15.51
CA ILE A 290 4.25 6.48 -16.68
C ILE A 290 5.46 6.82 -17.53
N GLU A 291 5.61 8.11 -17.85
CA GLU A 291 6.69 8.61 -18.70
C GLU A 291 7.02 10.05 -18.31
N ARG A 292 8.30 10.41 -18.33
CA ARG A 292 8.77 11.74 -17.98
C ARG A 292 9.81 12.22 -18.97
N HIS A 293 9.60 13.43 -19.52
CA HIS A 293 10.55 14.12 -20.34
C HIS A 293 10.96 15.42 -19.65
N ASP A 294 12.24 15.53 -19.31
CA ASP A 294 12.78 16.69 -18.61
C ASP A 294 13.30 17.74 -19.59
N ASN A 295 13.07 19.02 -19.27
CA ASN A 295 13.61 20.18 -20.01
C ASN A 295 13.25 20.19 -21.51
N VAL A 296 12.01 19.83 -21.84
CA VAL A 296 11.47 19.85 -23.20
C VAL A 296 10.70 21.14 -23.49
N LEU A 297 10.61 21.53 -24.77
CA LEU A 297 9.75 22.64 -25.20
C LEU A 297 8.29 22.18 -25.08
N PHE A 298 7.43 23.00 -24.49
CA PHE A 298 6.01 22.67 -24.38
C PHE A 298 5.10 23.86 -24.63
N ILE A 299 3.86 23.55 -24.99
CA ILE A 299 2.77 24.50 -25.15
C ILE A 299 1.49 23.95 -24.49
N PRO A 300 0.58 24.81 -24.02
CA PRO A 300 -0.73 24.40 -23.55
C PRO A 300 -1.54 23.75 -24.68
N ASN A 301 -2.25 22.64 -24.38
CA ASN A 301 -3.06 21.91 -25.37
C ASN A 301 -4.09 22.81 -26.06
N ARG A 302 -4.58 23.86 -25.39
CA ARG A 302 -5.51 24.84 -25.97
C ARG A 302 -4.90 25.70 -27.11
N ALA A 303 -3.56 25.73 -27.26
CA ALA A 303 -2.90 26.38 -28.37
C ALA A 303 -2.90 25.53 -29.65
N LEU A 304 -3.14 24.23 -29.51
CA LEU A 304 -3.13 23.26 -30.60
C LEU A 304 -4.33 23.47 -31.52
N ARG A 305 -4.09 23.29 -32.82
CA ARG A 305 -5.10 23.31 -33.88
C ARG A 305 -4.91 22.12 -34.82
N GLY A 306 -5.99 21.69 -35.46
CA GLY A 306 -5.96 20.54 -36.37
C GLY A 306 -6.22 19.21 -35.71
N THR A 307 -5.45 18.20 -36.07
CA THR A 307 -5.53 16.83 -35.54
C THR A 307 -4.17 16.31 -35.13
N TRP A 308 -4.10 15.20 -34.42
CA TRP A 308 -2.83 14.54 -34.09
C TRP A 308 -1.95 14.21 -35.30
N GLU A 309 -2.56 13.91 -36.44
CA GLU A 309 -1.83 13.58 -37.67
C GLU A 309 -1.27 14.84 -38.37
N ASN A 310 -1.90 15.99 -38.13
CA ASN A 310 -1.49 17.26 -38.72
C ASN A 310 -1.66 18.42 -37.72
N PRO A 311 -0.83 18.42 -36.65
CA PRO A 311 -0.92 19.42 -35.59
C PRO A 311 -0.32 20.74 -36.03
N LYS A 312 -1.02 21.83 -35.72
CA LYS A 312 -0.63 23.20 -36.06
C LYS A 312 -0.81 24.13 -34.89
N VAL A 313 -0.11 25.26 -34.95
CA VAL A 313 -0.26 26.37 -34.01
C VAL A 313 -0.29 27.69 -34.73
N LEU A 314 -0.84 28.72 -34.09
CA LEU A 314 -0.66 30.10 -34.54
C LEU A 314 0.47 30.75 -33.78
N VAL A 315 1.52 31.12 -34.47
CA VAL A 315 2.66 31.87 -33.92
C VAL A 315 2.47 33.38 -34.20
N LEU A 316 2.75 34.19 -33.23
CA LEU A 316 2.70 35.66 -33.39
C LEU A 316 4.09 36.16 -33.78
N ILE A 317 4.23 36.61 -35.05
CA ILE A 317 5.48 37.15 -35.58
C ILE A 317 5.22 38.60 -36.01
N ASP A 318 5.94 39.54 -35.44
CA ASP A 318 5.80 40.99 -35.74
C ASP A 318 4.35 41.50 -35.69
N GLY A 319 3.52 40.93 -34.77
CA GLY A 319 2.11 41.27 -34.61
C GLY A 319 1.17 40.63 -35.63
N GLN A 320 1.67 39.74 -36.49
CA GLN A 320 0.85 38.92 -37.40
C GLN A 320 0.80 37.47 -36.98
N GLN A 321 -0.37 36.84 -37.13
CA GLN A 321 -0.56 35.41 -36.86
C GLN A 321 -0.15 34.59 -38.07
N GLU A 322 0.79 33.67 -37.88
CA GLU A 322 1.22 32.71 -38.89
C GLU A 322 0.88 31.28 -38.42
N GLU A 323 0.20 30.51 -39.27
CA GLU A 323 -0.06 29.10 -39.02
C GLU A 323 1.19 28.29 -39.33
N ARG A 324 1.63 27.49 -38.33
CA ARG A 324 2.84 26.66 -38.44
C ARG A 324 2.54 25.23 -38.05
N GLU A 325 3.03 24.31 -38.90
CA GLU A 325 3.01 22.88 -38.58
C GLU A 325 4.08 22.55 -37.56
N ILE A 326 3.72 21.69 -36.58
CA ILE A 326 4.60 21.25 -35.50
C ILE A 326 4.61 19.75 -35.40
N THR A 327 5.59 19.20 -34.68
CA THR A 327 5.59 17.78 -34.30
C THR A 327 5.41 17.68 -32.80
N LEU A 328 4.44 16.89 -32.39
CA LEU A 328 4.10 16.70 -30.98
C LEU A 328 4.86 15.51 -30.38
N GLY A 329 5.18 15.60 -29.10
CA GLY A 329 5.72 14.55 -28.27
C GLY A 329 4.76 14.15 -27.17
N LEU A 330 5.27 14.00 -25.94
CA LEU A 330 4.53 13.59 -24.75
C LEU A 330 3.50 14.66 -24.34
N THR A 331 2.36 14.22 -23.82
CA THR A 331 1.34 15.11 -23.24
C THR A 331 0.98 14.69 -21.82
N ASP A 332 0.80 15.68 -20.93
CA ASP A 332 0.29 15.51 -19.56
C ASP A 332 -1.23 15.76 -19.45
N GLY A 333 -1.91 15.94 -20.62
CA GLY A 333 -3.34 16.29 -20.66
C GLY A 333 -3.61 17.80 -20.63
N THR A 334 -2.70 18.62 -20.11
CA THR A 334 -2.79 20.08 -20.05
C THR A 334 -1.83 20.75 -21.04
N ASN A 335 -0.62 20.25 -21.09
CA ASN A 335 0.46 20.70 -21.97
C ASN A 335 0.92 19.56 -22.87
N THR A 336 1.51 19.91 -23.99
CA THR A 336 2.10 18.93 -24.91
C THR A 336 3.50 19.38 -25.31
N GLU A 337 4.43 18.44 -25.31
CA GLU A 337 5.78 18.60 -25.80
C GLU A 337 5.79 18.91 -27.30
N VAL A 338 6.68 19.80 -27.70
CA VAL A 338 6.93 20.12 -29.09
C VAL A 338 8.34 19.66 -29.50
N LEU A 339 8.37 18.62 -30.34
CA LEU A 339 9.63 18.03 -30.82
C LEU A 339 10.29 18.88 -31.91
N SER A 340 9.45 19.54 -32.73
CA SER A 340 9.94 20.42 -33.80
C SER A 340 8.88 21.43 -34.27
N GLY A 341 9.30 22.51 -34.88
CA GLY A 341 8.44 23.54 -35.48
C GLY A 341 8.30 24.80 -34.63
N LEU A 342 8.77 24.80 -33.35
CA LEU A 342 8.83 25.99 -32.50
C LEU A 342 10.22 26.15 -31.88
N GLU A 343 10.56 27.39 -31.53
CA GLU A 343 11.74 27.74 -30.77
C GLU A 343 11.36 28.34 -29.42
N GLU A 344 12.27 28.23 -28.45
CA GLU A 344 12.08 28.81 -27.13
C GLU A 344 11.94 30.33 -27.20
N GLY A 345 10.94 30.89 -26.56
CA GLY A 345 10.65 32.33 -26.56
C GLY A 345 9.68 32.77 -27.64
N GLU A 346 9.28 31.91 -28.58
CA GLU A 346 8.23 32.27 -29.56
C GLU A 346 6.87 32.38 -28.84
N GLU A 347 6.03 33.28 -29.37
CA GLU A 347 4.67 33.47 -28.80
C GLU A 347 3.64 32.71 -29.62
N VAL A 348 2.94 31.75 -28.97
CA VAL A 348 1.79 31.05 -29.57
C VAL A 348 0.48 31.67 -29.11
N VAL A 349 -0.46 31.80 -30.03
CA VAL A 349 -1.76 32.43 -29.78
C VAL A 349 -2.70 31.40 -29.18
N LEU A 350 -3.32 31.76 -28.05
CA LEU A 350 -4.36 30.98 -27.39
C LEU A 350 -5.74 31.42 -27.89
N PRO A 351 -6.71 30.50 -28.00
CA PRO A 351 -8.09 30.86 -28.31
C PRO A 351 -8.66 31.75 -27.21
N ALA A 352 -9.56 32.69 -27.60
CA ALA A 352 -10.24 33.55 -26.65
C ALA A 352 -11.05 32.73 -25.64
N THR A 353 -11.18 33.23 -24.42
CA THR A 353 -11.94 32.56 -23.35
C THR A 353 -13.39 32.37 -23.80
N GLY A 354 -13.81 31.12 -24.05
CA GLY A 354 -15.16 30.74 -24.53
C GLY A 354 -15.21 30.17 -25.95
N GLU A 355 -14.12 30.20 -26.71
CA GLU A 355 -14.01 29.43 -27.94
C GLU A 355 -13.62 27.99 -27.64
N GLN A 356 -14.32 27.02 -28.24
CA GLN A 356 -13.93 25.62 -28.14
C GLN A 356 -12.58 25.40 -28.85
N PRO A 357 -11.68 24.60 -28.27
CA PRO A 357 -10.42 24.27 -28.94
C PRO A 357 -10.73 23.58 -30.29
N SER A 358 -10.10 24.07 -31.36
CA SER A 358 -10.24 23.53 -32.71
C SER A 358 -9.39 22.27 -32.96
N PHE A 359 -8.90 21.63 -31.89
CA PHE A 359 -8.12 20.41 -31.93
C PHE A 359 -8.99 19.21 -31.53
N PHE A 360 -9.07 18.21 -32.39
CA PHE A 360 -9.84 16.99 -32.15
C PHE A 360 -8.87 15.87 -31.79
N PHE A 361 -9.00 15.35 -30.56
CA PHE A 361 -8.37 14.11 -30.16
C PHE A 361 -9.20 12.96 -30.79
N THR A 362 -8.75 12.45 -31.92
CA THR A 362 -9.28 11.18 -32.44
C THR A 362 -8.54 10.05 -31.72
N SER A 363 -9.29 9.30 -30.91
CA SER A 363 -8.86 8.08 -30.23
C SER A 363 -8.52 6.97 -31.21
#